data_fc8c5580557f89fdc6e6ea3bc4fb7626
#
_entry.id   fc8c5580557f89fdc6e6ea3bc4fb7626
#
_cell.length_a   1.000
_cell.length_b   1.000
_cell.length_c   1.000
_cell.angle_alpha   90.00
_cell.angle_beta   90.00
_cell.angle_gamma   90.00
#
_symmetry.space_group_name_H-M   'P 1'
#
loop_
_entity.id
_entity.type
_entity.pdbx_description
1 polymer ?
#
loop_
_entity_poly.entity_id
_entity_poly.type
_entity_poly.pdbx_seq_one_letter_code
_entity_poly.pdbx_strand_id
1 'polypeptide(L)'
;MYATNEWEPLKRVIVGSATGARVPALDDSVRYVNYADVQDMSTVEHGPYPQIVIDEANEDLETFANFLKGEGIEVVRPHPVSPVHYYDYCPRDIVFVHGENAIATPMPIKAREFNFSNIRHAFGDKFLVAPRHNGIDKFDHRCVGDPDILALNEKYPAFDAANAIRANDEILYLVSNSGNKKGAEYLQHQLGDTATVRLLEGVYSYMHIDSTVAFLREGLMLLNPTRIKDVNVLPEPFNKWDYIMCPEPTDIGYYG
;
A
#
# COMPACT_ATOMS: atom_id res chain seq x y z
N MET A 1 15.86 -3.93 8.57
CA MET A 1 14.67 -4.70 8.15
C MET A 1 15.08 -5.68 7.09
N TYR A 2 14.47 -6.86 7.06
CA TYR A 2 14.69 -7.88 6.03
C TYR A 2 13.39 -8.64 5.81
N ALA A 3 12.95 -8.80 4.57
CA ALA A 3 11.80 -9.60 4.20
C ALA A 3 11.89 -10.01 2.72
N THR A 4 11.60 -11.26 2.40
CA THR A 4 11.53 -11.77 1.02
C THR A 4 10.16 -12.35 0.68
N ASN A 5 9.35 -12.64 1.70
CA ASN A 5 8.00 -13.20 1.52
C ASN A 5 7.04 -12.72 2.62
N GLU A 6 5.78 -13.11 2.52
CA GLU A 6 4.71 -12.68 3.43
C GLU A 6 4.41 -13.72 4.53
N TRP A 7 5.11 -14.87 4.59
CA TRP A 7 4.76 -15.99 5.47
C TRP A 7 5.85 -16.45 6.43
N GLU A 8 7.10 -15.99 6.28
CA GLU A 8 8.14 -16.33 7.25
C GLU A 8 7.86 -15.73 8.62
N PRO A 9 8.33 -16.39 9.71
CA PRO A 9 8.13 -15.88 11.05
C PRO A 9 8.60 -14.43 11.19
N LEU A 10 7.68 -13.57 11.65
CA LEU A 10 7.94 -12.16 11.86
C LEU A 10 8.96 -11.97 13.00
N LYS A 11 10.03 -11.22 12.76
CA LYS A 11 11.07 -10.91 13.75
C LYS A 11 11.08 -9.44 14.16
N ARG A 12 10.72 -8.57 13.23
CA ARG A 12 10.72 -7.12 13.43
C ARG A 12 9.65 -6.47 12.56
N VAL A 13 8.90 -5.54 13.13
CA VAL A 13 7.80 -4.87 12.45
C VAL A 13 7.71 -3.40 12.85
N ILE A 14 7.17 -2.57 11.96
CA ILE A 14 6.78 -1.20 12.29
C ILE A 14 5.28 -1.21 12.54
N VAL A 15 4.87 -0.85 13.76
CA VAL A 15 3.47 -0.57 14.10
C VAL A 15 3.27 0.94 14.06
N GLY A 16 2.33 1.40 13.28
CA GLY A 16 2.07 2.81 13.04
C GLY A 16 1.51 3.58 14.25
N SER A 17 1.14 4.83 14.03
CA SER A 17 0.51 5.71 15.01
C SER A 17 -0.59 6.52 14.35
N ALA A 18 -1.72 6.69 15.04
CA ALA A 18 -2.81 7.57 14.63
C ALA A 18 -2.61 9.03 15.08
N THR A 19 -1.55 9.31 15.84
CA THR A 19 -1.27 10.68 16.33
C THR A 19 -1.14 11.66 15.16
N GLY A 20 -1.96 12.70 15.17
CA GLY A 20 -2.00 13.72 14.12
C GLY A 20 -2.72 13.28 12.84
N ALA A 21 -3.38 12.11 12.84
CA ALA A 21 -4.14 11.63 11.69
C ALA A 21 -5.25 12.61 11.30
N ARG A 22 -5.44 12.74 9.99
CA ARG A 22 -6.38 13.70 9.40
C ARG A 22 -6.76 13.31 7.99
N VAL A 23 -7.88 13.77 7.49
CA VAL A 23 -8.12 13.85 6.05
C VAL A 23 -7.32 15.05 5.53
N PRO A 24 -6.45 14.87 4.52
CA PRO A 24 -5.59 15.94 4.04
C PRO A 24 -6.38 17.02 3.32
N ALA A 25 -5.71 18.14 3.01
CA ALA A 25 -6.27 19.11 2.07
C ALA A 25 -6.62 18.42 0.75
N LEU A 26 -7.81 18.71 0.23
CA LEU A 26 -8.37 18.08 -0.97
C LEU A 26 -7.69 18.63 -2.24
N ASP A 27 -6.43 18.23 -2.44
CA ASP A 27 -5.70 18.52 -3.67
C ASP A 27 -6.03 17.50 -4.78
N ASP A 28 -5.51 17.72 -5.97
CA ASP A 28 -5.76 16.85 -7.12
C ASP A 28 -5.32 15.40 -6.88
N SER A 29 -4.25 15.17 -6.09
CA SER A 29 -3.80 13.81 -5.79
C SER A 29 -4.83 13.03 -4.96
N VAL A 30 -5.42 13.69 -3.97
CA VAL A 30 -6.50 13.13 -3.14
C VAL A 30 -7.77 12.97 -3.97
N ARG A 31 -8.08 13.98 -4.80
CA ARG A 31 -9.25 13.96 -5.70
C ARG A 31 -9.23 12.73 -6.60
N TYR A 32 -8.14 12.51 -7.34
CA TYR A 32 -8.09 11.46 -8.35
C TYR A 32 -7.91 10.07 -7.76
N VAL A 33 -7.14 9.92 -6.68
CA VAL A 33 -6.85 8.60 -6.11
C VAL A 33 -7.97 8.12 -5.18
N ASN A 34 -8.51 8.99 -4.31
CA ASN A 34 -9.45 8.59 -3.27
C ASN A 34 -10.91 8.91 -3.58
N TYR A 35 -11.17 9.96 -4.36
CA TYR A 35 -12.51 10.53 -4.53
C TYR A 35 -12.88 10.76 -6.00
N ALA A 36 -12.40 9.90 -6.92
CA ALA A 36 -12.72 10.00 -8.34
C ALA A 36 -14.21 9.84 -8.64
N ASP A 37 -14.92 9.07 -7.83
CA ASP A 37 -16.36 8.81 -7.89
C ASP A 37 -17.22 9.91 -7.24
N VAL A 38 -16.62 10.77 -6.41
CA VAL A 38 -17.37 11.86 -5.74
C VAL A 38 -17.55 13.04 -6.69
N GLN A 39 -18.81 13.36 -6.99
CA GLN A 39 -19.16 14.46 -7.92
C GLN A 39 -18.90 15.84 -7.30
N ASP A 40 -19.29 16.03 -6.05
CA ASP A 40 -19.17 17.30 -5.33
C ASP A 40 -18.17 17.18 -4.19
N MET A 41 -16.94 17.64 -4.43
CA MET A 41 -15.86 17.61 -3.44
C MET A 41 -16.12 18.47 -2.21
N SER A 42 -17.09 19.40 -2.26
CA SER A 42 -17.46 20.20 -1.08
C SER A 42 -18.14 19.38 0.01
N THR A 43 -18.61 18.18 -0.32
CA THR A 43 -19.21 17.23 0.65
C THR A 43 -18.17 16.39 1.39
N VAL A 44 -16.92 16.39 0.94
CA VAL A 44 -15.84 15.64 1.58
C VAL A 44 -15.27 16.44 2.74
N GLU A 45 -15.46 15.94 3.93
CA GLU A 45 -14.87 16.52 5.13
C GLU A 45 -13.35 16.36 5.11
N HIS A 46 -12.63 17.38 5.54
CA HIS A 46 -11.17 17.36 5.67
C HIS A 46 -10.73 18.06 6.96
N GLY A 47 -9.53 17.74 7.41
CA GLY A 47 -9.02 18.26 8.68
C GLY A 47 -8.67 17.14 9.66
N PRO A 48 -8.33 17.45 10.91
CA PRO A 48 -8.00 16.45 11.92
C PRO A 48 -9.19 15.50 12.16
N TYR A 49 -8.90 14.21 12.36
CA TYR A 49 -9.92 13.31 12.89
C TYR A 49 -10.36 13.73 14.29
N PRO A 50 -11.60 13.41 14.71
CA PRO A 50 -12.01 13.61 16.08
C PRO A 50 -11.00 13.00 17.07
N GLN A 51 -10.69 13.71 18.15
CA GLN A 51 -9.65 13.26 19.10
C GLN A 51 -9.97 11.88 19.68
N ILE A 52 -11.25 11.58 19.93
CA ILE A 52 -11.67 10.26 20.42
C ILE A 52 -11.28 9.14 19.46
N VAL A 53 -11.42 9.36 18.14
CA VAL A 53 -11.03 8.37 17.12
C VAL A 53 -9.50 8.16 17.11
N ILE A 54 -8.74 9.24 17.26
CA ILE A 54 -7.26 9.17 17.34
C ILE A 54 -6.84 8.40 18.60
N ASP A 55 -7.49 8.66 19.74
CA ASP A 55 -7.16 8.04 21.02
C ASP A 55 -7.48 6.54 21.01
N GLU A 56 -8.67 6.14 20.54
CA GLU A 56 -9.08 4.73 20.38
C GLU A 56 -8.16 3.99 19.41
N ALA A 57 -7.86 4.58 18.25
CA ALA A 57 -6.94 3.97 17.29
C ALA A 57 -5.51 3.80 17.86
N ASN A 58 -5.02 4.75 18.65
CA ASN A 58 -3.71 4.60 19.32
C ASN A 58 -3.76 3.54 20.43
N GLU A 59 -4.87 3.38 21.17
CA GLU A 59 -5.05 2.31 22.15
C GLU A 59 -5.00 0.93 21.47
N ASP A 60 -5.70 0.76 20.34
CA ASP A 60 -5.67 -0.47 19.55
C ASP A 60 -4.27 -0.78 19.01
N LEU A 61 -3.60 0.22 18.44
CA LEU A 61 -2.22 0.08 17.93
C LEU A 61 -1.22 -0.24 19.04
N GLU A 62 -1.39 0.30 20.25
CA GLU A 62 -0.52 -0.02 21.39
C GLU A 62 -0.80 -1.43 21.92
N THR A 63 -2.07 -1.84 21.98
CA THR A 63 -2.49 -3.20 22.34
C THR A 63 -1.87 -4.21 21.39
N PHE A 64 -1.95 -3.95 20.08
CA PHE A 64 -1.34 -4.78 19.04
C PHE A 64 0.20 -4.82 19.17
N ALA A 65 0.83 -3.67 19.37
CA ALA A 65 2.29 -3.59 19.58
C ALA A 65 2.75 -4.40 20.81
N ASN A 66 2.00 -4.35 21.91
CA ASN A 66 2.30 -5.08 23.12
C ASN A 66 2.09 -6.60 22.95
N PHE A 67 1.06 -7.02 22.22
CA PHE A 67 0.87 -8.41 21.83
C PHE A 67 2.08 -8.92 21.05
N LEU A 68 2.52 -8.21 20.00
CA LEU A 68 3.68 -8.60 19.20
C LEU A 68 4.98 -8.67 20.02
N LYS A 69 5.21 -7.71 20.92
CA LYS A 69 6.35 -7.76 21.86
C LYS A 69 6.27 -8.99 22.78
N GLY A 70 5.07 -9.35 23.23
CA GLY A 70 4.84 -10.57 24.02
C GLY A 70 5.21 -11.86 23.28
N GLU A 71 5.04 -11.88 21.96
CA GLU A 71 5.46 -12.98 21.08
C GLU A 71 6.97 -12.91 20.71
N GLY A 72 7.74 -12.00 21.30
CA GLY A 72 9.18 -11.88 21.05
C GLY A 72 9.54 -11.12 19.76
N ILE A 73 8.60 -10.41 19.16
CA ILE A 73 8.80 -9.63 17.95
C ILE A 73 9.29 -8.23 18.32
N GLU A 74 10.34 -7.76 17.67
CA GLU A 74 10.82 -6.39 17.82
C GLU A 74 9.85 -5.41 17.15
N VAL A 75 9.23 -4.53 17.93
CA VAL A 75 8.30 -3.52 17.44
C VAL A 75 8.97 -2.16 17.40
N VAL A 76 8.99 -1.55 16.23
CA VAL A 76 9.44 -0.17 16.00
C VAL A 76 8.21 0.72 15.85
N ARG A 77 8.28 1.94 16.40
CA ARG A 77 7.21 2.94 16.29
C ARG A 77 7.68 4.13 15.43
N PRO A 78 6.78 4.82 14.72
CA PRO A 78 7.13 6.06 14.03
C PRO A 78 7.75 7.09 14.99
N HIS A 79 8.74 7.82 14.49
CA HIS A 79 9.35 8.93 15.19
C HIS A 79 8.98 10.23 14.48
N PRO A 80 8.29 11.16 15.11
CA PRO A 80 7.69 12.32 14.43
C PRO A 80 8.75 13.37 14.07
N VAL A 81 9.53 13.11 13.04
CA VAL A 81 10.52 14.05 12.47
C VAL A 81 9.94 14.92 11.36
N SER A 82 8.78 14.55 10.84
CA SER A 82 8.02 15.28 9.82
C SER A 82 6.56 15.43 10.26
N PRO A 83 5.91 16.56 9.96
CA PRO A 83 4.47 16.69 10.21
C PRO A 83 3.67 15.61 9.51
N VAL A 84 2.63 15.11 10.20
CA VAL A 84 1.66 14.19 9.60
C VAL A 84 0.67 15.02 8.80
N HIS A 85 0.62 14.78 7.48
CA HIS A 85 -0.29 15.46 6.57
C HIS A 85 -1.51 14.63 6.19
N TYR A 86 -1.47 13.32 6.48
CA TYR A 86 -2.56 12.38 6.34
C TYR A 86 -2.61 11.46 7.56
N TYR A 87 -1.87 10.35 7.57
CA TYR A 87 -1.76 9.44 8.71
C TYR A 87 -0.46 8.63 8.65
N ASP A 88 -0.01 8.16 9.83
CA ASP A 88 1.16 7.28 10.00
C ASP A 88 0.78 5.90 10.56
N TYR A 89 -0.51 5.52 10.58
CA TYR A 89 -0.94 4.22 11.11
C TYR A 89 -0.79 3.07 10.10
N CYS A 90 -0.57 3.34 8.80
CA CYS A 90 -0.34 2.36 7.75
C CYS A 90 1.08 2.45 7.16
N PRO A 91 2.14 2.06 7.90
CA PRO A 91 3.52 2.08 7.38
C PRO A 91 3.73 1.12 6.19
N ARG A 92 2.88 0.10 6.05
CA ARG A 92 2.86 -0.87 4.96
C ARG A 92 2.77 -0.21 3.58
N ASP A 93 2.09 0.93 3.47
CA ASP A 93 1.87 1.61 2.20
C ASP A 93 3.07 2.43 1.72
N ILE A 94 4.00 2.76 2.63
CA ILE A 94 4.99 3.82 2.43
C ILE A 94 6.34 3.27 1.95
N VAL A 95 6.74 2.10 2.46
CA VAL A 95 8.05 1.50 2.20
C VAL A 95 7.92 0.05 1.79
N PHE A 96 8.42 -0.28 0.61
CA PHE A 96 8.58 -1.65 0.16
C PHE A 96 9.92 -2.20 0.63
N VAL A 97 9.92 -3.38 1.25
CA VAL A 97 11.13 -4.07 1.71
C VAL A 97 11.29 -5.37 0.94
N HIS A 98 12.48 -5.60 0.35
CA HIS A 98 12.84 -6.89 -0.23
C HIS A 98 14.32 -7.20 0.04
N GLY A 99 14.58 -8.35 0.67
CA GLY A 99 15.90 -8.64 1.21
C GLY A 99 16.31 -7.56 2.24
N GLU A 100 17.48 -6.99 2.08
CA GLU A 100 17.97 -5.87 2.90
C GLU A 100 17.59 -4.49 2.33
N ASN A 101 17.05 -4.44 1.11
CA ASN A 101 16.69 -3.19 0.46
C ASN A 101 15.34 -2.69 0.98
N ALA A 102 15.26 -1.42 1.27
CA ALA A 102 14.04 -0.73 1.64
C ALA A 102 13.85 0.48 0.72
N ILE A 103 12.70 0.58 0.08
CA ILE A 103 12.39 1.60 -0.93
C ILE A 103 11.20 2.41 -0.45
N ALA A 104 11.43 3.69 -0.10
CA ALA A 104 10.33 4.64 0.05
C ALA A 104 9.75 4.91 -1.34
N THR A 105 8.52 4.50 -1.56
CA THR A 105 7.87 4.48 -2.87
C THR A 105 7.52 5.88 -3.36
N PRO A 106 7.39 6.08 -4.69
CA PRO A 106 6.93 7.34 -5.26
C PRO A 106 5.41 7.46 -5.10
N MET A 107 4.97 7.75 -3.87
CA MET A 107 3.55 7.77 -3.49
C MET A 107 2.70 8.64 -4.42
N PRO A 108 1.52 8.15 -4.85
CA PRO A 108 0.62 8.94 -5.70
C PRO A 108 0.04 10.14 -4.94
N ILE A 109 -0.28 9.99 -3.65
CA ILE A 109 -0.88 11.03 -2.82
C ILE A 109 0.20 11.93 -2.22
N LYS A 110 0.16 13.23 -2.55
CA LYS A 110 1.12 14.23 -2.11
C LYS A 110 1.24 14.32 -0.59
N ALA A 111 0.13 14.22 0.13
CA ALA A 111 0.10 14.29 1.59
C ALA A 111 0.91 13.18 2.28
N ARG A 112 1.24 12.09 1.58
CA ARG A 112 2.00 10.95 2.11
C ARG A 112 3.47 10.91 1.68
N GLU A 113 3.91 11.80 0.81
CA GLU A 113 5.25 11.75 0.20
C GLU A 113 6.41 11.72 1.19
N PHE A 114 6.23 12.32 2.37
CA PHE A 114 7.28 12.43 3.38
C PHE A 114 7.07 11.55 4.61
N ASN A 115 5.99 10.76 4.66
CA ASN A 115 5.70 9.90 5.82
C ASN A 115 6.84 8.90 6.10
N PHE A 116 7.58 8.47 5.07
CA PHE A 116 8.76 7.61 5.24
C PHE A 116 9.79 8.20 6.21
N SER A 117 9.88 9.52 6.36
CA SER A 117 10.82 10.18 7.27
C SER A 117 10.56 9.79 8.72
N ASN A 118 9.30 9.56 9.10
CA ASN A 118 8.90 9.18 10.46
C ASN A 118 9.27 7.74 10.81
N ILE A 119 9.53 6.89 9.81
CA ILE A 119 9.90 5.48 9.98
C ILE A 119 11.31 5.16 9.47
N ARG A 120 12.02 6.14 8.90
CA ARG A 120 13.36 5.97 8.29
C ARG A 120 14.37 5.32 9.24
N HIS A 121 14.31 5.63 10.54
CA HIS A 121 15.20 5.09 11.56
C HIS A 121 15.08 3.56 11.77
N ALA A 122 13.99 2.95 11.30
CA ALA A 122 13.82 1.49 11.33
C ALA A 122 14.69 0.74 10.32
N PHE A 123 15.24 1.46 9.33
CA PHE A 123 15.98 0.88 8.21
C PHE A 123 17.47 1.23 8.29
N GLY A 124 18.31 0.35 7.74
CA GLY A 124 19.75 0.55 7.62
C GLY A 124 20.13 1.46 6.44
N ASP A 125 21.38 1.30 5.99
CA ASP A 125 21.98 2.13 4.94
C ASP A 125 21.41 1.84 3.54
N LYS A 126 20.86 0.63 3.33
CA LYS A 126 20.21 0.23 2.06
C LYS A 126 18.79 0.74 1.93
N PHE A 127 18.57 2.00 2.33
CA PHE A 127 17.30 2.68 2.20
C PHE A 127 17.35 3.67 1.03
N LEU A 128 16.49 3.43 0.06
CA LEU A 128 16.35 4.25 -1.13
C LEU A 128 15.09 5.12 -1.02
N VAL A 129 15.19 6.34 -1.50
CA VAL A 129 14.03 7.23 -1.67
C VAL A 129 13.78 7.38 -3.15
N ALA A 130 12.64 6.87 -3.63
CA ALA A 130 12.28 6.96 -5.03
C ALA A 130 12.12 8.43 -5.48
N PRO A 131 12.52 8.77 -6.71
CA PRO A 131 12.22 10.06 -7.30
C PRO A 131 10.71 10.31 -7.32
N ARG A 132 10.32 11.54 -6.97
CA ARG A 132 8.91 11.94 -6.91
C ARG A 132 8.58 12.93 -8.02
N HIS A 133 7.38 12.78 -8.52
CA HIS A 133 6.80 13.72 -9.45
C HIS A 133 5.53 14.33 -8.84
N ASN A 134 5.58 15.61 -8.51
CA ASN A 134 4.49 16.31 -7.82
C ASN A 134 3.51 17.01 -8.77
N GLY A 135 3.72 16.86 -10.08
CA GLY A 135 2.84 17.45 -11.09
C GLY A 135 1.52 16.68 -11.22
N ILE A 136 0.47 17.42 -11.52
CA ILE A 136 -0.87 16.86 -11.81
C ILE A 136 -0.88 16.02 -13.09
N ASP A 137 0.12 16.17 -13.94
CA ASP A 137 0.26 15.48 -15.21
C ASP A 137 0.61 13.99 -15.08
N LYS A 138 0.77 13.48 -13.84
CA LYS A 138 0.81 12.04 -13.54
C LYS A 138 -0.58 11.40 -13.46
N PHE A 139 -1.64 12.21 -13.38
CA PHE A 139 -3.02 11.73 -13.28
C PHE A 139 -3.74 11.77 -14.62
N ASP A 140 -4.69 10.85 -14.78
CA ASP A 140 -5.66 10.88 -15.86
C ASP A 140 -6.98 11.44 -15.33
N HIS A 141 -7.24 12.71 -15.60
CA HIS A 141 -8.42 13.43 -15.11
C HIS A 141 -9.75 12.84 -15.60
N ARG A 142 -9.73 11.98 -16.64
CA ARG A 142 -10.93 11.29 -17.14
C ARG A 142 -11.45 10.24 -16.18
N CYS A 143 -10.64 9.79 -15.19
CA CYS A 143 -11.09 8.87 -14.14
C CYS A 143 -12.23 9.44 -13.30
N VAL A 144 -12.41 10.77 -13.29
CA VAL A 144 -13.52 11.41 -12.58
C VAL A 144 -14.83 11.12 -13.30
N GLY A 145 -15.63 10.24 -12.70
CA GLY A 145 -16.92 9.81 -13.26
C GLY A 145 -16.84 8.65 -14.25
N ASP A 146 -15.65 8.10 -14.51
CA ASP A 146 -15.47 6.89 -15.30
C ASP A 146 -14.63 5.86 -14.52
N PRO A 147 -15.26 4.84 -13.92
CA PRO A 147 -14.57 3.85 -13.08
C PRO A 147 -13.65 2.90 -13.88
N ASP A 148 -13.77 2.88 -15.21
CA ASP A 148 -12.93 2.05 -16.07
C ASP A 148 -11.57 2.71 -16.37
N ILE A 149 -11.42 3.99 -16.02
CA ILE A 149 -10.18 4.75 -16.21
C ILE A 149 -9.45 4.86 -14.87
N LEU A 150 -8.22 4.35 -14.82
CA LEU A 150 -7.39 4.48 -13.62
C LEU A 150 -6.92 5.92 -13.40
N ALA A 151 -6.80 6.31 -12.13
CA ALA A 151 -6.38 7.65 -11.72
C ALA A 151 -4.96 8.01 -12.21
N LEU A 152 -4.06 7.03 -12.25
CA LEU A 152 -2.67 7.23 -12.66
C LEU A 152 -2.49 6.93 -14.15
N ASN A 153 -1.85 7.85 -14.87
CA ASN A 153 -1.36 7.55 -16.22
C ASN A 153 0.05 6.91 -16.16
N GLU A 154 0.58 6.53 -17.34
CA GLU A 154 1.87 5.83 -17.46
C GLU A 154 3.04 6.80 -17.77
N LYS A 155 2.97 8.05 -17.32
CA LYS A 155 3.99 9.05 -17.61
C LYS A 155 5.16 9.02 -16.62
N TYR A 156 4.84 8.81 -15.34
CA TYR A 156 5.80 8.79 -14.24
C TYR A 156 5.52 7.60 -13.32
N PRO A 157 6.57 7.02 -12.68
CA PRO A 157 6.36 6.00 -11.66
C PRO A 157 5.57 6.56 -10.48
N ALA A 158 4.50 5.88 -10.10
CA ALA A 158 3.73 6.19 -8.91
C ALA A 158 3.11 4.91 -8.35
N PHE A 159 3.36 4.62 -7.07
CA PHE A 159 2.71 3.51 -6.36
C PHE A 159 2.86 3.59 -4.86
N ASP A 160 1.87 3.06 -4.15
CA ASP A 160 1.96 2.71 -2.75
C ASP A 160 2.64 1.34 -2.61
N ALA A 161 3.47 1.15 -1.58
CA ALA A 161 4.13 -0.14 -1.38
C ALA A 161 3.14 -1.30 -1.19
N ALA A 162 1.95 -1.01 -0.72
CA ALA A 162 0.86 -1.98 -0.57
C ALA A 162 0.22 -2.45 -1.89
N ASN A 163 0.65 -1.95 -3.03
CA ASN A 163 0.31 -2.53 -4.34
C ASN A 163 1.10 -3.81 -4.64
N ALA A 164 2.13 -4.14 -3.85
CA ALA A 164 3.01 -5.26 -4.09
C ALA A 164 3.10 -6.20 -2.88
N ILE A 165 3.05 -7.52 -3.12
CA ILE A 165 3.28 -8.59 -2.15
C ILE A 165 4.40 -9.51 -2.64
N ARG A 166 5.13 -10.11 -1.69
CA ARG A 166 6.38 -10.83 -1.92
C ARG A 166 6.20 -12.34 -1.81
N ALA A 167 6.82 -13.07 -2.71
CA ALA A 167 6.90 -14.52 -2.73
C ALA A 167 8.32 -14.96 -3.09
N ASN A 168 9.30 -14.69 -2.22
CA ASN A 168 10.72 -14.89 -2.42
C ASN A 168 11.26 -14.03 -3.58
N ASP A 169 11.60 -14.65 -4.70
CA ASP A 169 12.10 -14.02 -5.92
C ASP A 169 10.98 -13.57 -6.89
N GLU A 170 9.71 -13.69 -6.48
CA GLU A 170 8.56 -13.22 -7.24
C GLU A 170 7.79 -12.15 -6.46
N ILE A 171 7.43 -11.08 -7.13
CA ILE A 171 6.62 -9.99 -6.57
C ILE A 171 5.34 -9.88 -7.38
N LEU A 172 4.19 -10.05 -6.75
CA LEU A 172 2.91 -9.77 -7.39
C LEU A 172 2.54 -8.31 -7.16
N TYR A 173 2.34 -7.57 -8.24
CA TYR A 173 2.06 -6.14 -8.21
C TYR A 173 0.70 -5.84 -8.86
N LEU A 174 -0.21 -5.25 -8.09
CA LEU A 174 -1.52 -4.81 -8.58
C LEU A 174 -1.42 -3.45 -9.26
N VAL A 175 -1.87 -3.37 -10.51
CA VAL A 175 -2.10 -2.10 -11.21
C VAL A 175 -3.48 -1.56 -10.84
N SER A 176 -3.52 -0.37 -10.22
CA SER A 176 -4.74 0.25 -9.69
C SER A 176 -4.61 1.78 -9.62
N ASN A 177 -5.58 2.47 -9.01
CA ASN A 177 -5.51 3.92 -8.78
C ASN A 177 -4.33 4.36 -7.89
N SER A 178 -3.78 3.44 -7.09
CA SER A 178 -2.63 3.70 -6.22
C SER A 178 -1.31 3.11 -6.72
N GLY A 179 -1.27 2.53 -7.93
CA GLY A 179 -0.04 1.98 -8.50
C GLY A 179 -0.14 1.73 -10.00
N ASN A 180 0.70 2.40 -10.81
CA ASN A 180 0.74 2.24 -12.25
C ASN A 180 1.84 1.28 -12.72
N LYS A 181 1.84 0.93 -14.03
CA LYS A 181 2.87 0.04 -14.64
C LYS A 181 4.27 0.65 -14.57
N LYS A 182 4.40 1.97 -14.71
CA LYS A 182 5.69 2.66 -14.54
C LYS A 182 6.24 2.50 -13.11
N GLY A 183 5.36 2.43 -12.10
CA GLY A 183 5.74 2.08 -10.74
C GLY A 183 6.30 0.66 -10.63
N ALA A 184 5.68 -0.31 -11.29
CA ALA A 184 6.18 -1.68 -11.35
C ALA A 184 7.52 -1.79 -12.11
N GLU A 185 7.68 -1.09 -13.23
CA GLU A 185 8.95 -1.02 -13.98
C GLU A 185 10.06 -0.41 -13.11
N TYR A 186 9.75 0.65 -12.36
CA TYR A 186 10.68 1.24 -11.41
C TYR A 186 11.07 0.25 -10.30
N LEU A 187 10.08 -0.42 -9.71
CA LEU A 187 10.33 -1.44 -8.68
C LEU A 187 11.23 -2.57 -9.22
N GLN A 188 10.92 -3.11 -10.41
CA GLN A 188 11.74 -4.11 -11.09
C GLN A 188 13.20 -3.62 -11.28
N HIS A 189 13.37 -2.38 -11.70
CA HIS A 189 14.71 -1.81 -11.88
C HIS A 189 15.49 -1.75 -10.56
N GLN A 190 14.83 -1.39 -9.44
CA GLN A 190 15.47 -1.34 -8.13
C GLN A 190 15.80 -2.73 -7.58
N LEU A 191 14.99 -3.73 -7.89
CA LEU A 191 15.20 -5.11 -7.46
C LEU A 191 16.28 -5.82 -8.33
N GLY A 192 16.47 -5.38 -9.58
CA GLY A 192 17.39 -6.03 -10.52
C GLY A 192 17.04 -7.50 -10.72
N ASP A 193 18.04 -8.37 -10.61
CA ASP A 193 17.90 -9.82 -10.76
C ASP A 193 17.51 -10.53 -9.44
N THR A 194 17.26 -9.78 -8.35
CA THR A 194 16.93 -10.39 -7.04
C THR A 194 15.47 -10.83 -6.95
N ALA A 195 14.59 -10.24 -7.75
CA ALA A 195 13.20 -10.64 -7.85
C ALA A 195 12.58 -10.17 -9.17
N THR A 196 11.51 -10.85 -9.59
CA THR A 196 10.74 -10.52 -10.79
C THR A 196 9.39 -9.94 -10.40
N VAL A 197 9.05 -8.76 -10.95
CA VAL A 197 7.74 -8.11 -10.72
C VAL A 197 6.73 -8.61 -11.75
N ARG A 198 5.65 -9.24 -11.27
CA ARG A 198 4.54 -9.77 -12.05
C ARG A 198 3.32 -8.87 -11.92
N LEU A 199 2.80 -8.39 -13.03
CA LEU A 199 1.63 -7.50 -13.04
C LEU A 199 0.33 -8.27 -12.87
N LEU A 200 -0.54 -7.79 -12.00
CA LEU A 200 -1.94 -8.17 -11.89
C LEU A 200 -2.80 -6.98 -12.32
N GLU A 201 -3.56 -7.14 -13.41
CA GLU A 201 -4.31 -6.07 -14.04
C GLU A 201 -5.81 -6.42 -14.15
N GLY A 202 -6.68 -5.41 -14.12
CA GLY A 202 -8.10 -5.56 -14.44
C GLY A 202 -8.95 -6.34 -13.44
N VAL A 203 -8.43 -6.63 -12.25
CA VAL A 203 -9.18 -7.38 -11.22
C VAL A 203 -9.71 -6.50 -10.10
N TYR A 204 -9.01 -5.41 -9.81
CA TYR A 204 -9.39 -4.42 -8.81
C TYR A 204 -8.71 -3.09 -9.10
N SER A 205 -9.50 -2.07 -9.33
CA SER A 205 -9.00 -0.77 -9.78
C SER A 205 -8.73 0.24 -8.66
N TYR A 206 -9.33 0.03 -7.45
CA TYR A 206 -9.33 1.10 -6.45
C TYR A 206 -7.97 1.34 -5.80
N MET A 207 -7.45 0.41 -4.98
CA MET A 207 -6.20 0.65 -4.24
C MET A 207 -5.28 -0.59 -4.16
N HIS A 208 -5.07 -1.12 -2.97
CA HIS A 208 -4.02 -2.06 -2.61
C HIS A 208 -4.39 -3.52 -2.90
N ILE A 209 -3.37 -4.38 -3.00
CA ILE A 209 -3.53 -5.80 -3.32
C ILE A 209 -4.05 -6.63 -2.13
N ASP A 210 -3.81 -6.19 -0.91
CA ASP A 210 -3.98 -6.97 0.34
C ASP A 210 -5.42 -7.47 0.53
N SER A 211 -6.41 -6.72 0.04
CA SER A 211 -7.82 -7.11 0.08
C SER A 211 -8.26 -8.00 -1.09
N THR A 212 -7.34 -8.32 -2.00
CA THR A 212 -7.57 -9.14 -3.21
C THR A 212 -6.86 -10.48 -3.13
N VAL A 213 -5.57 -10.46 -2.73
CA VAL A 213 -4.71 -11.64 -2.62
C VAL A 213 -3.88 -11.54 -1.34
N ALA A 214 -3.82 -12.63 -0.56
CA ALA A 214 -2.87 -12.77 0.54
C ALA A 214 -2.12 -14.09 0.42
N PHE A 215 -0.79 -14.05 0.50
CA PHE A 215 0.04 -15.25 0.49
C PHE A 215 0.11 -15.86 1.90
N LEU A 216 -0.26 -17.13 2.04
CA LEU A 216 -0.31 -17.85 3.31
C LEU A 216 0.97 -18.66 3.57
N ARG A 217 1.54 -19.23 2.54
CA ARG A 217 2.83 -19.92 2.47
C ARG A 217 3.24 -20.06 1.00
N GLU A 218 4.43 -20.59 0.76
CA GLU A 218 4.83 -20.93 -0.61
C GLU A 218 3.83 -21.89 -1.25
N GLY A 219 3.38 -21.55 -2.45
CA GLY A 219 2.44 -22.34 -3.23
C GLY A 219 0.98 -22.29 -2.73
N LEU A 220 0.64 -21.43 -1.74
CA LEU A 220 -0.74 -21.28 -1.25
C LEU A 220 -1.11 -19.81 -1.00
N MET A 221 -2.26 -19.41 -1.51
CA MET A 221 -2.81 -18.05 -1.32
C MET A 221 -4.28 -18.07 -0.91
N LEU A 222 -4.71 -16.99 -0.26
CA LEU A 222 -6.11 -16.65 -0.01
C LEU A 222 -6.55 -15.65 -1.06
N LEU A 223 -7.71 -15.88 -1.68
CA LEU A 223 -8.27 -15.03 -2.72
C LEU A 223 -9.63 -14.47 -2.33
N ASN A 224 -9.87 -13.22 -2.70
CA ASN A 224 -11.18 -12.61 -2.63
C ASN A 224 -12.01 -12.99 -3.88
N PRO A 225 -13.07 -13.81 -3.76
CA PRO A 225 -13.84 -14.30 -4.89
C PRO A 225 -14.69 -13.22 -5.59
N THR A 226 -14.89 -12.05 -4.96
CA THR A 226 -15.60 -10.94 -5.61
C THR A 226 -14.74 -10.28 -6.68
N ARG A 227 -13.40 -10.41 -6.56
CA ARG A 227 -12.39 -9.81 -7.46
C ARG A 227 -11.69 -10.85 -8.33
N ILE A 228 -11.29 -11.98 -7.76
CA ILE A 228 -10.66 -13.09 -8.47
C ILE A 228 -11.69 -14.21 -8.64
N LYS A 229 -12.39 -14.21 -9.77
CA LYS A 229 -13.38 -15.26 -10.12
C LYS A 229 -12.74 -16.45 -10.80
N ASP A 230 -11.62 -16.24 -11.47
CA ASP A 230 -10.84 -17.25 -12.17
C ASP A 230 -9.36 -17.05 -11.84
N VAL A 231 -8.71 -18.06 -11.27
CA VAL A 231 -7.29 -18.02 -10.91
C VAL A 231 -6.37 -17.80 -12.12
N ASN A 232 -6.82 -18.11 -13.32
CA ASN A 232 -6.06 -17.91 -14.55
C ASN A 232 -5.82 -16.42 -14.90
N VAL A 233 -6.49 -15.48 -14.22
CA VAL A 233 -6.19 -14.04 -14.36
C VAL A 233 -4.88 -13.67 -13.68
N LEU A 234 -4.41 -14.49 -12.74
CA LEU A 234 -3.14 -14.29 -12.08
C LEU A 234 -1.98 -14.60 -13.03
N PRO A 235 -0.90 -13.82 -13.00
CA PRO A 235 0.30 -14.12 -13.79
C PRO A 235 1.03 -15.36 -13.28
N GLU A 236 1.81 -16.02 -14.14
CA GLU A 236 2.73 -17.07 -13.71
C GLU A 236 3.79 -16.49 -12.73
N PRO A 237 4.18 -17.25 -11.67
CA PRO A 237 3.77 -18.63 -11.37
C PRO A 237 2.48 -18.75 -10.53
N PHE A 238 1.86 -17.63 -10.12
CA PHE A 238 0.77 -17.59 -9.14
C PHE A 238 -0.49 -18.31 -9.61
N ASN A 239 -0.79 -18.31 -10.91
CA ASN A 239 -1.92 -19.05 -11.48
C ASN A 239 -1.82 -20.58 -11.32
N LYS A 240 -0.66 -21.08 -10.87
CA LYS A 240 -0.40 -22.50 -10.61
C LYS A 240 -0.38 -22.85 -9.13
N TRP A 241 -0.52 -21.85 -8.26
CA TRP A 241 -0.54 -22.05 -6.83
C TRP A 241 -1.89 -22.60 -6.37
N ASP A 242 -1.86 -23.38 -5.29
CA ASP A 242 -3.07 -23.72 -4.55
C ASP A 242 -3.71 -22.46 -3.99
N TYR A 243 -5.02 -22.46 -3.84
CA TYR A 243 -5.73 -21.31 -3.30
C TYR A 243 -6.92 -21.70 -2.43
N ILE A 244 -7.24 -20.80 -1.53
CA ILE A 244 -8.46 -20.83 -0.72
C ILE A 244 -9.28 -19.61 -1.12
N MET A 245 -10.53 -19.82 -1.54
CA MET A 245 -11.46 -18.71 -1.70
C MET A 245 -11.97 -18.29 -0.33
N CYS A 246 -11.92 -16.97 -0.03
CA CYS A 246 -12.49 -16.44 1.19
C CYS A 246 -13.98 -16.78 1.25
N PRO A 247 -14.47 -17.53 2.27
CA PRO A 247 -15.85 -18.01 2.28
C PRO A 247 -16.87 -16.87 2.47
N GLU A 248 -16.47 -15.80 3.16
CA GLU A 248 -17.31 -14.63 3.44
C GLU A 248 -16.49 -13.36 3.21
N PRO A 249 -16.22 -13.02 1.93
CA PRO A 249 -15.49 -11.80 1.66
C PRO A 249 -16.36 -10.62 2.07
N THR A 250 -15.85 -9.84 3.01
CA THR A 250 -16.42 -8.52 3.29
C THR A 250 -15.92 -7.58 2.22
N ASP A 251 -16.51 -7.64 1.05
CA ASP A 251 -16.39 -6.55 0.10
C ASP A 251 -17.42 -5.52 0.55
N ILE A 252 -17.13 -4.91 1.65
CA ILE A 252 -17.88 -3.76 2.09
C ILE A 252 -17.63 -2.74 1.00
N GLY A 253 -18.65 -2.53 0.19
CA GLY A 253 -18.65 -1.44 -0.75
C GLY A 253 -18.13 -0.23 0.02
N TYR A 254 -17.18 0.42 -0.54
CA TYR A 254 -16.46 1.51 0.04
C TYR A 254 -17.43 2.48 0.73
N TYR A 255 -17.30 2.61 2.02
CA TYR A 255 -17.91 3.70 2.77
C TYR A 255 -16.98 4.90 2.64
N GLY A 256 -17.14 5.61 1.53
CA GLY A 256 -16.55 6.93 1.35
C GLY A 256 -17.34 7.94 2.13
#